data_b1369a8f15c67a179c2edb3c3713cc00
#
_entry.id   b1369a8f15c67a179c2edb3c3713cc00
#
_cell.length_a   1.000
_cell.length_b   1.000
_cell.length_c   1.000
_cell.angle_alpha   90.00
_cell.angle_beta   90.00
_cell.angle_gamma   90.00
#
_symmetry.space_group_name_H-M   'P 1'
#
loop_
_entity.id
_entity.type
_entity.pdbx_description
1 polymer ?
#
loop_
_entity_poly.entity_id
_entity_poly.type
_entity_poly.pdbx_seq_one_letter_code
_entity_poly.pdbx_strand_id
1 'polypeptide(L)'
;MIRALTLALGAGLMMAGTALAAEPIEGTWKRPNGTLIKYAGSGGKFCGTVLTGEYKGKSIGCMEGAGASYTGSVNKLDEGKTYKGKATVSGNTLGLAGCVMGGLICKTENLVRQ
;
A
#
# COMPACT_ATOMS: atom_id res chain seq x y z
N MET A 1 -39.21 30.56 -5.52
CA MET A 1 -38.74 29.81 -5.42
C MET A 1 -37.69 29.15 -5.52
N ILE A 2 -37.71 29.24 -5.32
CA ILE A 2 -36.88 28.41 -5.34
C ILE A 2 -35.98 27.90 -5.02
N ARG A 3 -36.12 27.81 -4.94
CA ARG A 3 -35.43 27.03 -4.69
C ARG A 3 -34.59 26.48 -4.31
N ALA A 4 -34.82 26.52 -4.22
CA ALA A 4 -34.04 25.83 -3.89
C ALA A 4 -33.32 25.21 -3.90
N LEU A 5 -33.66 25.25 -4.17
CA LEU A 5 -33.02 24.39 -4.22
C LEU A 5 -32.01 23.99 -4.09
N THR A 6 -32.09 24.32 -4.29
CA THR A 6 -31.27 23.74 -4.27
C THR A 6 -30.50 23.22 -3.77
N LEU A 7 -30.86 23.23 -3.67
CA LEU A 7 -30.24 22.46 -3.31
C LEU A 7 -29.51 21.78 -3.11
N ALA A 8 -29.66 21.79 -3.30
CA ALA A 8 -29.22 20.89 -3.11
C ALA A 8 -28.43 20.40 -3.41
N LEU A 9 -28.43 20.68 -3.65
CA LEU A 9 -27.61 20.10 -3.98
C LEU A 9 -26.64 19.89 -3.63
N GLY A 10 -26.61 20.37 -3.70
CA GLY A 10 -25.33 20.28 -3.49
C GLY A 10 -24.96 19.33 -2.59
N ALA A 11 -25.60 19.08 -2.11
CA ALA A 11 -25.33 18.18 -1.27
C ALA A 11 -24.65 17.04 -1.71
N GLY A 12 -25.09 16.42 -2.32
CA GLY A 12 -24.59 15.20 -2.62
C GLY A 12 -23.21 15.08 -2.94
N LEU A 13 -22.69 16.03 -3.41
CA LEU A 13 -21.44 15.84 -3.83
C LEU A 13 -20.51 15.52 -2.83
N MET A 14 -20.62 16.01 -1.75
CA MET A 14 -19.65 15.82 -0.83
C MET A 14 -19.36 14.49 -0.48
N MET A 15 -20.25 13.71 -0.41
CA MET A 15 -19.96 12.44 0.06
C MET A 15 -19.01 11.76 -0.76
N ALA A 16 -19.01 12.06 -1.94
CA ALA A 16 -18.17 11.30 -2.81
C ALA A 16 -16.74 11.46 -2.47
N GLY A 17 -16.31 12.64 -2.23
CA GLY A 17 -14.92 12.78 -2.06
C GLY A 17 -14.37 12.11 -0.86
N THR A 18 -15.07 12.12 0.19
CA THR A 18 -14.47 11.56 1.36
C THR A 18 -14.32 10.09 1.31
N ALA A 19 -15.20 9.44 0.66
CA ALA A 19 -15.15 8.01 0.63
C ALA A 19 -13.98 7.48 -0.16
N LEU A 20 -13.34 8.33 -0.89
CA LEU A 20 -12.30 7.86 -1.78
C LEU A 20 -10.90 8.04 -1.23
N ALA A 21 -10.77 8.48 0.00
CA ALA A 21 -9.44 8.66 0.57
C ALA A 21 -8.75 7.31 0.69
N ALA A 22 -7.61 7.17 0.06
CA ALA A 22 -6.83 5.97 0.12
C ALA A 22 -5.85 6.03 1.28
N GLU A 23 -5.50 4.87 1.82
CA GLU A 23 -4.45 4.81 2.81
C GLU A 23 -3.10 5.06 2.13
N PRO A 24 -2.14 5.64 2.84
CA PRO A 24 -0.86 5.99 2.24
C PRO A 24 -0.12 4.86 1.53
N ILE A 25 -0.27 3.62 2.01
CA ILE A 25 0.42 2.50 1.36
C ILE A 25 -0.19 2.13 0.00
N GLU A 26 -1.46 2.48 -0.22
CA GLU A 26 -2.11 2.12 -1.48
C GLU A 26 -1.49 2.83 -2.67
N GLY A 27 -1.38 2.12 -3.76
CA GLY A 27 -0.85 2.68 -4.99
C GLY A 27 0.27 1.85 -5.57
N THR A 28 0.92 2.39 -6.58
CA THR A 28 2.01 1.72 -7.28
C THR A 28 3.34 2.29 -6.85
N TRP A 29 4.28 1.39 -6.58
CA TRP A 29 5.60 1.73 -6.05
C TRP A 29 6.67 1.07 -6.90
N LYS A 30 7.78 1.76 -7.08
CA LYS A 30 8.89 1.26 -7.88
C LYS A 30 10.04 0.86 -6.97
N ARG A 31 10.49 -0.37 -7.12
CA ARG A 31 11.65 -0.88 -6.38
C ARG A 31 12.94 -0.33 -6.97
N PRO A 32 14.03 -0.37 -6.21
CA PRO A 32 15.34 0.07 -6.75
C PRO A 32 15.73 -0.68 -8.03
N ASN A 33 15.30 -1.93 -8.18
CA ASN A 33 15.61 -2.70 -9.39
C ASN A 33 14.67 -2.40 -10.56
N GLY A 34 13.73 -1.47 -10.40
CA GLY A 34 12.81 -1.08 -11.46
C GLY A 34 11.47 -1.82 -11.46
N THR A 35 11.34 -2.86 -10.67
CA THR A 35 10.09 -3.62 -10.61
C THR A 35 8.99 -2.77 -9.99
N LEU A 36 7.80 -2.84 -10.56
CA LEU A 36 6.63 -2.14 -10.04
C LEU A 36 5.79 -3.08 -9.18
N ILE A 37 5.37 -2.58 -8.03
CA ILE A 37 4.54 -3.29 -7.08
C ILE A 37 3.31 -2.44 -6.81
N LYS A 38 2.15 -3.07 -6.74
CA LYS A 38 0.92 -2.36 -6.40
C LYS A 38 0.37 -2.89 -5.09
N TYR A 39 0.19 -2.00 -4.11
CA TYR A 39 -0.52 -2.32 -2.88
C TYR A 39 -1.97 -1.86 -2.99
N ALA A 40 -2.89 -2.75 -2.69
CA ALA A 40 -4.31 -2.45 -2.72
C ALA A 40 -5.02 -3.30 -1.68
N GLY A 41 -6.14 -2.79 -1.20
CA GLY A 41 -6.93 -3.51 -0.20
C GLY A 41 -7.99 -2.63 0.41
N SER A 42 -8.55 -3.10 1.52
CA SER A 42 -9.58 -2.38 2.24
C SER A 42 -9.62 -2.91 3.66
N GLY A 43 -10.26 -2.15 4.55
CA GLY A 43 -10.43 -2.59 5.92
C GLY A 43 -9.13 -2.72 6.69
N GLY A 44 -8.14 -1.92 6.35
CA GLY A 44 -6.87 -1.95 7.05
C GLY A 44 -5.91 -3.04 6.62
N LYS A 45 -6.24 -3.81 5.58
CA LYS A 45 -5.36 -4.85 5.08
C LYS A 45 -5.06 -4.60 3.60
N PHE A 46 -3.79 -4.56 3.26
CA PHE A 46 -3.34 -4.23 1.90
C PHE A 46 -2.33 -5.26 1.43
N CYS A 47 -2.56 -5.80 0.24
CA CYS A 47 -1.68 -6.83 -0.31
C CYS A 47 -0.97 -6.29 -1.53
N GLY A 48 0.30 -6.66 -1.67
CA GLY A 48 1.13 -6.20 -2.76
C GLY A 48 1.21 -7.23 -3.87
N THR A 49 1.11 -6.76 -5.11
CA THR A 49 1.19 -7.62 -6.28
C THR A 49 2.28 -7.07 -7.20
N VAL A 50 3.10 -7.96 -7.74
CA VAL A 50 4.13 -7.57 -8.70
C VAL A 50 3.46 -7.28 -10.03
N LEU A 51 3.74 -6.11 -10.60
CA LEU A 51 3.14 -5.70 -11.86
C LEU A 51 4.02 -5.97 -13.08
N THR A 52 5.34 -6.03 -12.90
CA THR A 52 6.27 -6.17 -14.02
C THR A 52 7.34 -7.19 -13.71
N GLY A 53 7.95 -7.74 -14.76
CA GLY A 53 9.12 -8.59 -14.62
C GLY A 53 8.78 -10.05 -14.47
N GLU A 54 9.76 -10.81 -14.04
CA GLU A 54 9.70 -12.26 -13.93
C GLU A 54 8.58 -12.75 -13.02
N TYR A 55 8.31 -12.03 -11.96
CA TYR A 55 7.32 -12.44 -10.98
C TYR A 55 5.97 -11.74 -11.13
N LYS A 56 5.69 -11.21 -12.31
CA LYS A 56 4.44 -10.50 -12.55
C LYS A 56 3.24 -11.34 -12.13
N GLY A 57 2.33 -10.73 -11.39
CA GLY A 57 1.12 -11.38 -10.88
C GLY A 57 1.30 -12.07 -9.55
N LYS A 58 2.51 -12.18 -9.04
CA LYS A 58 2.73 -12.83 -7.75
C LYS A 58 2.55 -11.86 -6.60
N SER A 59 2.14 -12.40 -5.46
CA SER A 59 1.96 -11.59 -4.25
C SER A 59 3.29 -11.44 -3.52
N ILE A 60 3.57 -10.25 -3.03
CA ILE A 60 4.72 -10.03 -2.16
C ILE A 60 4.29 -9.97 -0.69
N GLY A 61 3.06 -10.41 -0.38
CA GLY A 61 2.57 -10.44 0.98
C GLY A 61 1.60 -9.32 1.27
N CYS A 62 1.07 -9.32 2.47
CA CYS A 62 0.06 -8.36 2.88
C CYS A 62 0.51 -7.64 4.15
N MET A 63 0.05 -6.41 4.29
CA MET A 63 0.33 -5.55 5.43
C MET A 63 -0.97 -5.08 6.06
N GLU A 64 -0.97 -4.92 7.37
CA GLU A 64 -2.12 -4.40 8.09
C GLU A 64 -1.69 -3.15 8.86
N GLY A 65 -2.56 -2.16 8.88
CA GLY A 65 -2.29 -0.92 9.58
C GLY A 65 -2.99 0.24 8.94
N ALA A 66 -2.56 1.42 9.30
CA ALA A 66 -3.12 2.66 8.80
C ALA A 66 -2.07 3.76 8.88
N GLY A 67 -2.24 4.80 8.08
CA GLY A 67 -1.34 5.95 8.11
C GLY A 67 0.05 5.58 7.65
N ALA A 68 1.04 5.82 8.48
CA ALA A 68 2.43 5.69 8.10
C ALA A 68 3.04 4.33 8.45
N SER A 69 2.38 3.50 9.24
CA SER A 69 2.99 2.27 9.76
C SER A 69 2.12 1.05 9.56
N TYR A 70 2.72 -0.01 9.02
CA TYR A 70 2.03 -1.25 8.74
C TYR A 70 2.91 -2.43 9.13
N THR A 71 2.29 -3.55 9.48
CA THR A 71 3.00 -4.79 9.77
C THR A 71 2.30 -5.95 9.07
N GLY A 72 3.02 -7.00 8.78
CA GLY A 72 2.46 -8.15 8.10
C GLY A 72 3.54 -9.10 7.62
N SER A 73 3.52 -9.44 6.33
CA SER A 73 4.48 -10.37 5.76
C SER A 73 5.03 -9.85 4.44
N VAL A 74 6.25 -10.26 4.13
CA VAL A 74 6.90 -9.99 2.85
C VAL A 74 7.33 -11.31 2.25
N ASN A 75 6.89 -11.59 1.03
CA ASN A 75 7.31 -12.76 0.30
C ASN A 75 8.53 -12.38 -0.54
N LYS A 76 9.68 -13.00 -0.26
CA LYS A 76 10.88 -12.80 -1.05
C LYS A 76 10.86 -13.84 -2.15
N LEU A 77 10.37 -13.44 -3.30
CA LEU A 77 10.03 -14.39 -4.37
C LEU A 77 11.23 -15.11 -4.95
N ASP A 78 12.37 -14.44 -5.02
CA ASP A 78 13.60 -15.06 -5.54
C ASP A 78 14.15 -16.11 -4.60
N GLU A 79 13.75 -16.10 -3.33
CA GLU A 79 14.17 -17.11 -2.37
C GLU A 79 13.06 -18.11 -2.05
N GLY A 80 11.83 -17.81 -2.46
CA GLY A 80 10.69 -18.63 -2.10
C GLY A 80 10.40 -18.63 -0.61
N LYS A 81 10.73 -17.54 0.08
CA LYS A 81 10.56 -17.44 1.53
C LYS A 81 9.65 -16.28 1.91
N THR A 82 8.99 -16.43 3.05
CA THR A 82 8.14 -15.39 3.61
C THR A 82 8.74 -14.91 4.93
N TYR A 83 8.88 -13.61 5.06
CA TYR A 83 9.42 -12.98 6.25
C TYR A 83 8.37 -12.14 6.94
N LYS A 84 8.55 -11.90 8.24
CA LYS A 84 7.77 -10.93 8.94
C LYS A 84 8.05 -9.58 8.29
N GLY A 85 7.01 -8.80 8.04
CA GLY A 85 7.14 -7.57 7.27
C GLY A 85 6.77 -6.34 8.06
N LYS A 86 7.44 -5.24 7.71
CA LYS A 86 7.08 -3.92 8.18
C LYS A 86 7.09 -2.98 7.00
N ALA A 87 6.16 -2.03 7.00
CA ALA A 87 6.13 -1.02 5.97
C ALA A 87 5.93 0.35 6.61
N THR A 88 6.71 1.32 6.15
CA THR A 88 6.61 2.68 6.62
C THR A 88 6.47 3.60 5.42
N VAL A 89 5.45 4.44 5.41
CA VAL A 89 5.23 5.37 4.32
C VAL A 89 5.59 6.77 4.76
N SER A 90 6.45 7.42 3.99
CA SER A 90 6.84 8.81 4.24
C SER A 90 6.77 9.53 2.91
N GLY A 91 5.68 10.28 2.69
CA GLY A 91 5.47 10.97 1.42
C GLY A 91 5.43 10.00 0.25
N ASN A 92 6.37 10.14 -0.65
CA ASN A 92 6.44 9.30 -1.84
C ASN A 92 7.41 8.13 -1.69
N THR A 93 7.82 7.82 -0.47
CA THR A 93 8.73 6.71 -0.20
C THR A 93 8.05 5.66 0.67
N LEU A 94 8.21 4.42 0.30
CA LEU A 94 7.74 3.27 1.06
C LEU A 94 8.96 2.48 1.52
N GLY A 95 9.21 2.44 2.83
CA GLY A 95 10.24 1.58 3.38
C GLY A 95 9.64 0.21 3.66
N LEU A 96 10.03 -0.79 2.89
CA LEU A 96 9.49 -2.13 3.02
C LEU A 96 10.57 -3.03 3.60
N ALA A 97 10.31 -3.62 4.75
CA ALA A 97 11.29 -4.40 5.46
C ALA A 97 10.85 -5.83 5.66
N GLY A 98 11.78 -6.76 5.45
CA GLY A 98 11.62 -8.14 5.84
C GLY A 98 12.47 -8.39 7.06
N CYS A 99 11.93 -9.07 8.06
CA CYS A 99 12.58 -9.22 9.36
C CYS A 99 12.67 -10.68 9.76
N VAL A 100 13.73 -10.99 10.52
CA VAL A 100 13.95 -12.31 11.10
C VAL A 100 14.14 -12.16 12.60
N MET A 101 14.23 -13.28 13.31
CA MET A 101 14.47 -13.32 14.75
C MET A 101 13.43 -12.50 15.52
N GLY A 102 12.16 -12.76 15.22
CA GLY A 102 11.06 -12.10 15.93
C GLY A 102 10.93 -10.62 15.63
N GLY A 103 11.52 -10.15 14.54
CA GLY A 103 11.47 -8.75 14.18
C GLY A 103 12.66 -7.93 14.62
N LEU A 104 13.67 -8.59 15.20
CA LEU A 104 14.86 -7.86 15.69
C LEU A 104 15.81 -7.45 14.58
N ILE A 105 15.91 -8.26 13.53
CA ILE A 105 16.84 -7.98 12.43
C ILE A 105 16.03 -7.78 11.17
N CYS A 106 16.06 -6.59 10.62
CA CYS A 106 15.28 -6.22 9.45
C CYS A 106 16.16 -5.68 8.34
N LYS A 107 15.80 -6.02 7.11
CA LYS A 107 16.44 -5.46 5.93
C LYS A 107 15.39 -4.66 5.19
N THR A 108 15.65 -3.38 5.00
CA THR A 108 14.69 -2.45 4.40
C THR A 108 15.08 -2.10 2.98
N GLU A 109 14.07 -2.06 2.11
CA GLU A 109 14.21 -1.57 0.74
C GLU A 109 13.31 -0.36 0.61
N ASN A 110 13.79 0.69 -0.04
CA ASN A 110 12.99 1.90 -0.23
C ASN A 110 12.42 1.93 -1.63
N LEU A 111 11.10 2.01 -1.70
CA LEU A 111 10.38 2.10 -2.97
C LEU A 111 9.86 3.52 -3.15
N VAL A 112 9.70 3.92 -4.39
CA VAL A 112 9.25 5.28 -4.73
C VAL A 112 7.89 5.21 -5.41
N ARG A 113 7.00 6.09 -4.99
CA ARG A 113 5.64 6.13 -5.53
C ARG A 113 5.67 6.52 -7.01
N GLN A 114 4.87 5.85 -7.78
CA GLN A 114 4.73 6.10 -9.21
C GLN A 114 3.50 6.93 -9.53
#